data_577d1c2c6d4be8f18f782e0cb45be741
#
_entry.id   577d1c2c6d4be8f18f782e0cb45be741
#
_cell.length_a   1.000
_cell.length_b   1.000
_cell.length_c   1.000
_cell.angle_alpha   90.00
_cell.angle_beta   90.00
_cell.angle_gamma   90.00
#
_symmetry.space_group_name_H-M   'P 1'
#
loop_
_entity.id
_entity.type
_entity.pdbx_description
1 polymer ?
#
loop_
_entity_poly.entity_id
_entity_poly.type
_entity_poly.pdbx_seq_one_letter_code
_entity_poly.pdbx_strand_id
1 'polypeptide(L)'
;MHRYRTHTCGALRETDIGSAVRISGWVHRVRDHGGVLFIDLRDHYGLTQVVADPDSPAFKDAEKLRAEWVVKIDGKVRNRPAGTENPDLPTGMIEVFATDIEVLGPAGELPMPVFGDQEYPEDIRLRYRFLDLRRERLHNNIMKRGAIIDSIRRRMKEGGFFEFQTPILTASSPEGARDYLVPSRIHPGKFYALPQAPQQFKQLIMVSGFDRYFQIAPCFRDEDARADRSPGEFYQLDIEMSFVTQEDVFNAVEPVLRGVFEEFANGKPVTQKFPHIAYADAMRLYGSDKPDLRNPIKMANVTEAFRGSGFKIFANMIANDPTVEVWAIPAPTGGNRAFCDRMNSWAQGEGQPGLGYIFWREGEEGGAGPLAKNIGPERTKQIADQLGLGVGDAVFFVAGKPKDFVKFAGLARTRVGEELKLIDTDRFEFCWIVDFPMYEWSEEEKKIDFSHNPFSMPNMPVEEFLALDPGETEKILGIKAFQYDIVCNGVELSSGAIRNHRPDVMKKAFAIAGYGEDVLEAKFGGMLRALSLGAPPHGGIAPGVDRIVMLLCEEENLREVVLFPMNQRAEDLLMGAPSEVTPKQLKELHIRLNLPQK
;
A
#
# COMPACT_ATOMS: atom_id res chain seq x y z
N MET A 1 -37.86 15.05 -25.48
CA MET A 1 -36.84 15.32 -24.43
C MET A 1 -36.79 14.11 -23.54
N HIS A 2 -35.59 13.67 -23.13
CA HIS A 2 -35.45 12.52 -22.18
C HIS A 2 -36.17 12.87 -20.87
N ARG A 3 -36.75 11.85 -20.17
CA ARG A 3 -37.58 12.07 -18.98
C ARG A 3 -36.83 12.77 -17.84
N TYR A 4 -35.55 12.44 -17.62
CA TYR A 4 -34.79 12.96 -16.47
C TYR A 4 -33.73 14.00 -16.85
N ARG A 5 -33.04 13.90 -17.99
CA ARG A 5 -32.03 14.86 -18.39
C ARG A 5 -31.74 14.85 -19.88
N THR A 6 -31.43 16.04 -20.42
CA THR A 6 -30.88 16.22 -21.77
C THR A 6 -29.36 16.38 -21.71
N HIS A 7 -28.85 16.99 -20.62
CA HIS A 7 -27.44 17.26 -20.37
C HIS A 7 -27.08 16.84 -18.94
N THR A 8 -25.83 16.50 -18.69
CA THR A 8 -25.27 16.34 -17.35
C THR A 8 -24.95 17.71 -16.75
N CYS A 9 -24.81 17.77 -15.40
CA CYS A 9 -24.49 19.04 -14.71
C CYS A 9 -23.07 19.55 -15.02
N GLY A 10 -22.20 18.72 -15.59
CA GLY A 10 -20.86 19.12 -16.02
C GLY A 10 -20.71 19.46 -17.50
N ALA A 11 -21.77 19.26 -18.31
CA ALA A 11 -21.65 19.29 -19.78
C ALA A 11 -21.90 20.68 -20.39
N LEU A 12 -22.67 21.53 -19.72
CA LEU A 12 -23.13 22.82 -20.31
C LEU A 12 -21.98 23.81 -20.49
N ARG A 13 -22.03 24.51 -21.61
CA ARG A 13 -21.04 25.54 -22.03
C ARG A 13 -21.74 26.78 -22.62
N GLU A 14 -20.95 27.78 -22.92
CA GLU A 14 -21.46 29.01 -23.60
C GLU A 14 -22.12 28.71 -24.95
N THR A 15 -21.73 27.63 -25.62
CA THR A 15 -22.36 27.17 -26.88
C THR A 15 -23.82 26.74 -26.69
N ASP A 16 -24.25 26.44 -25.47
CA ASP A 16 -25.62 26.03 -25.16
C ASP A 16 -26.55 27.20 -24.80
N ILE A 17 -26.02 28.42 -24.77
CA ILE A 17 -26.80 29.62 -24.45
C ILE A 17 -28.02 29.77 -25.36
N GLY A 18 -29.16 30.00 -24.72
CA GLY A 18 -30.46 30.09 -25.41
C GLY A 18 -31.20 28.75 -25.54
N SER A 19 -30.52 27.63 -25.30
CA SER A 19 -31.12 26.31 -25.36
C SER A 19 -32.00 26.01 -24.15
N ALA A 20 -33.11 25.31 -24.40
CA ALA A 20 -33.92 24.69 -23.35
C ALA A 20 -33.29 23.37 -22.95
N VAL A 21 -32.99 23.19 -21.67
CA VAL A 21 -32.31 22.03 -21.12
C VAL A 21 -33.09 21.43 -19.97
N ARG A 22 -32.85 20.14 -19.75
CA ARG A 22 -33.28 19.39 -18.56
C ARG A 22 -32.05 18.80 -17.91
N ILE A 23 -31.83 19.12 -16.63
CA ILE A 23 -30.74 18.59 -15.82
C ILE A 23 -31.32 17.97 -14.56
N SER A 24 -30.69 16.91 -14.09
CA SER A 24 -31.07 16.23 -12.84
C SER A 24 -29.83 15.93 -12.00
N GLY A 25 -29.97 16.09 -10.69
CA GLY A 25 -28.88 15.87 -9.75
C GLY A 25 -29.30 16.12 -8.32
N TRP A 26 -28.31 16.24 -7.47
CA TRP A 26 -28.44 16.57 -6.06
C TRP A 26 -28.31 18.07 -5.88
N VAL A 27 -29.17 18.66 -5.05
CA VAL A 27 -29.03 20.05 -4.61
C VAL A 27 -27.82 20.14 -3.68
N HIS A 28 -26.71 20.63 -4.20
CA HIS A 28 -25.47 20.75 -3.43
C HIS A 28 -25.55 21.90 -2.41
N ARG A 29 -26.06 23.04 -2.85
CA ARG A 29 -26.20 24.24 -2.05
C ARG A 29 -27.32 25.13 -2.59
N VAL A 30 -28.05 25.80 -1.68
CA VAL A 30 -29.00 26.88 -2.02
C VAL A 30 -28.54 28.15 -1.32
N ARG A 31 -28.50 29.26 -2.06
CA ARG A 31 -28.15 30.59 -1.56
C ARG A 31 -29.26 31.56 -1.94
N ASP A 32 -29.70 32.37 -1.00
CA ASP A 32 -30.62 33.46 -1.25
C ASP A 32 -29.86 34.81 -1.23
N HIS A 33 -29.95 35.55 -2.30
CA HIS A 33 -29.37 36.88 -2.43
C HIS A 33 -30.45 37.88 -2.82
N GLY A 34 -31.14 38.44 -1.83
CA GLY A 34 -32.13 39.46 -2.02
C GLY A 34 -33.38 39.01 -2.78
N GLY A 35 -33.81 37.77 -2.55
CA GLY A 35 -34.97 37.16 -3.21
C GLY A 35 -34.67 36.44 -4.51
N VAL A 36 -33.41 36.36 -4.93
CA VAL A 36 -32.95 35.49 -6.03
C VAL A 36 -32.28 34.25 -5.43
N LEU A 37 -32.77 33.08 -5.81
CA LEU A 37 -32.26 31.81 -5.35
C LEU A 37 -31.23 31.26 -6.34
N PHE A 38 -30.03 30.98 -5.82
CA PHE A 38 -28.96 30.31 -6.56
C PHE A 38 -28.84 28.89 -6.03
N ILE A 39 -29.01 27.90 -6.91
CA ILE A 39 -29.00 26.48 -6.62
C ILE A 39 -27.81 25.88 -7.35
N ASP A 40 -26.84 25.38 -6.60
CA ASP A 40 -25.77 24.59 -7.18
C ASP A 40 -26.26 23.15 -7.30
N LEU A 41 -26.53 22.69 -8.53
CA LEU A 41 -26.99 21.35 -8.84
C LEU A 41 -25.79 20.48 -9.26
N ARG A 42 -25.59 19.35 -8.59
CA ARG A 42 -24.45 18.45 -8.79
C ARG A 42 -24.94 17.09 -9.27
N ASP A 43 -24.22 16.53 -10.24
CA ASP A 43 -24.31 15.10 -10.58
C ASP A 43 -22.91 14.45 -10.59
N HIS A 44 -22.79 13.24 -11.12
CA HIS A 44 -21.51 12.54 -11.27
C HIS A 44 -20.48 13.32 -12.09
N TYR A 45 -20.92 14.12 -13.05
CA TYR A 45 -20.06 14.77 -14.05
C TYR A 45 -19.66 16.20 -13.70
N GLY A 46 -20.30 16.80 -12.71
CA GLY A 46 -19.96 18.14 -12.27
C GLY A 46 -21.11 18.91 -11.65
N LEU A 47 -20.98 20.23 -11.67
CA LEU A 47 -21.89 21.16 -11.02
C LEU A 47 -22.32 22.26 -12.00
N THR A 48 -23.61 22.60 -11.98
CA THR A 48 -24.18 23.74 -12.72
C THR A 48 -24.96 24.64 -11.78
N GLN A 49 -24.75 25.95 -11.87
CA GLN A 49 -25.57 26.93 -11.17
C GLN A 49 -26.93 27.05 -11.86
N VAL A 50 -27.98 26.93 -11.08
CA VAL A 50 -29.36 27.19 -11.46
C VAL A 50 -29.85 28.44 -10.74
N VAL A 51 -30.61 29.28 -11.42
CA VAL A 51 -31.16 30.51 -10.85
C VAL A 51 -32.68 30.48 -10.93
N ALA A 52 -33.32 30.81 -9.82
CA ALA A 52 -34.74 31.09 -9.76
C ALA A 52 -34.97 32.45 -9.08
N ASP A 53 -35.53 33.39 -9.79
CA ASP A 53 -35.95 34.69 -9.29
C ASP A 53 -37.48 34.74 -9.21
N PRO A 54 -38.09 35.82 -8.65
CA PRO A 54 -39.54 35.93 -8.53
C PRO A 54 -40.30 35.83 -9.85
N ASP A 55 -39.64 36.09 -10.99
CA ASP A 55 -40.23 35.96 -12.33
C ASP A 55 -40.16 34.53 -12.87
N SER A 56 -39.41 33.64 -12.20
CA SER A 56 -39.34 32.23 -12.55
C SER A 56 -40.63 31.52 -12.17
N PRO A 57 -41.27 30.75 -13.09
CA PRO A 57 -42.42 29.91 -12.78
C PRO A 57 -42.12 28.87 -11.65
N ALA A 58 -40.83 28.47 -11.54
CA ALA A 58 -40.35 27.47 -10.58
C ALA A 58 -39.94 28.07 -9.21
N PHE A 59 -40.08 29.38 -8.99
CA PHE A 59 -39.58 30.05 -7.79
C PHE A 59 -40.11 29.44 -6.49
N LYS A 60 -41.43 29.20 -6.40
CA LYS A 60 -42.06 28.60 -5.20
C LYS A 60 -41.57 27.19 -4.89
N ASP A 61 -41.18 26.42 -5.90
CA ASP A 61 -40.63 25.10 -5.70
C ASP A 61 -39.14 25.18 -5.36
N ALA A 62 -38.42 26.14 -5.88
CA ALA A 62 -37.03 26.44 -5.54
C ALA A 62 -36.85 26.81 -4.05
N GLU A 63 -37.78 27.58 -3.45
CA GLU A 63 -37.76 27.92 -2.01
C GLU A 63 -37.85 26.73 -1.07
N LYS A 64 -38.46 25.64 -1.52
CA LYS A 64 -38.65 24.42 -0.72
C LYS A 64 -37.42 23.53 -0.69
N LEU A 65 -36.49 23.70 -1.63
CA LEU A 65 -35.34 22.83 -1.81
C LEU A 65 -34.42 22.84 -0.60
N ARG A 66 -33.87 21.68 -0.29
CA ARG A 66 -32.88 21.47 0.78
C ARG A 66 -31.68 20.72 0.24
N ALA A 67 -30.57 20.84 0.93
CA ALA A 67 -29.34 20.15 0.57
C ALA A 67 -29.56 18.63 0.37
N GLU A 68 -28.92 18.10 -0.65
CA GLU A 68 -28.94 16.69 -1.05
C GLU A 68 -30.32 16.14 -1.49
N TRP A 69 -31.33 17.00 -1.70
CA TRP A 69 -32.53 16.58 -2.42
C TRP A 69 -32.18 16.30 -3.89
N VAL A 70 -32.75 15.23 -4.42
CA VAL A 70 -32.61 14.89 -5.84
C VAL A 70 -33.74 15.56 -6.62
N VAL A 71 -33.38 16.35 -7.61
CA VAL A 71 -34.32 17.13 -8.39
C VAL A 71 -34.06 17.01 -9.88
N LYS A 72 -35.14 17.22 -10.66
CA LYS A 72 -35.10 17.48 -12.09
C LYS A 72 -35.45 18.97 -12.31
N ILE A 73 -34.68 19.67 -13.09
CA ILE A 73 -34.86 21.08 -13.39
C ILE A 73 -34.92 21.26 -14.90
N ASP A 74 -36.02 21.84 -15.38
CA ASP A 74 -36.13 22.37 -16.74
C ASP A 74 -35.79 23.87 -16.71
N GLY A 75 -35.06 24.33 -17.70
CA GLY A 75 -34.69 25.74 -17.75
C GLY A 75 -34.01 26.13 -19.05
N LYS A 76 -33.65 27.40 -19.11
CA LYS A 76 -32.94 27.98 -20.25
C LYS A 76 -31.52 28.37 -19.85
N VAL A 77 -30.55 27.98 -20.66
CA VAL A 77 -29.15 28.36 -20.47
C VAL A 77 -28.95 29.83 -20.82
N ARG A 78 -28.28 30.55 -19.93
CA ARG A 78 -27.92 31.97 -20.17
C ARG A 78 -26.51 32.24 -19.60
N ASN A 79 -25.90 33.38 -20.02
CA ASN A 79 -24.67 33.84 -19.40
C ASN A 79 -24.91 34.18 -17.91
N ARG A 80 -23.92 33.96 -17.09
CA ARG A 80 -23.90 34.61 -15.78
C ARG A 80 -23.78 36.12 -15.95
N PRO A 81 -24.34 36.92 -15.04
CA PRO A 81 -24.10 38.35 -15.03
C PRO A 81 -22.60 38.66 -14.97
N ALA A 82 -22.19 39.75 -15.68
CA ALA A 82 -20.78 40.17 -15.69
C ALA A 82 -20.24 40.40 -14.29
N GLY A 83 -19.07 39.79 -14.00
CA GLY A 83 -18.43 39.82 -12.67
C GLY A 83 -18.89 38.72 -11.70
N THR A 84 -19.76 37.80 -12.12
CA THR A 84 -20.21 36.65 -11.34
C THR A 84 -19.77 35.31 -11.94
N GLU A 85 -18.95 35.37 -12.99
CA GLU A 85 -18.36 34.19 -13.62
C GLU A 85 -17.46 33.45 -12.63
N ASN A 86 -17.42 32.12 -12.72
CA ASN A 86 -16.55 31.28 -11.89
C ASN A 86 -15.59 30.48 -12.78
N PRO A 87 -14.34 30.93 -12.95
CA PRO A 87 -13.36 30.26 -13.80
C PRO A 87 -12.94 28.88 -13.26
N ASP A 88 -13.19 28.58 -11.98
CA ASP A 88 -12.84 27.29 -11.35
C ASP A 88 -13.80 26.14 -11.75
N LEU A 89 -14.94 26.49 -12.35
CA LEU A 89 -15.92 25.52 -12.82
C LEU A 89 -15.98 25.47 -14.35
N PRO A 90 -15.99 24.28 -14.97
CA PRO A 90 -16.18 24.15 -16.43
C PRO A 90 -17.48 24.77 -16.94
N THR A 91 -18.52 24.86 -16.10
CA THR A 91 -19.82 25.50 -16.37
C THR A 91 -19.90 26.92 -15.83
N GLY A 92 -18.81 27.48 -15.36
CA GLY A 92 -18.80 28.71 -14.56
C GLY A 92 -19.12 29.99 -15.32
N MET A 93 -19.16 29.97 -16.67
CA MET A 93 -19.56 31.11 -17.50
C MET A 93 -21.06 31.18 -17.71
N ILE A 94 -21.79 30.11 -17.46
CA ILE A 94 -23.23 30.00 -17.71
C ILE A 94 -24.01 29.69 -16.41
N GLU A 95 -25.30 29.91 -16.49
CA GLU A 95 -26.29 29.46 -15.51
C GLU A 95 -27.56 29.00 -16.21
N VAL A 96 -28.37 28.19 -15.51
CA VAL A 96 -29.68 27.76 -16.00
C VAL A 96 -30.78 28.53 -15.29
N PHE A 97 -31.57 29.32 -16.02
CA PHE A 97 -32.76 29.94 -15.49
C PHE A 97 -33.89 28.91 -15.42
N ALA A 98 -34.31 28.59 -14.18
CA ALA A 98 -35.29 27.53 -13.96
C ALA A 98 -36.68 27.90 -14.42
N THR A 99 -37.35 27.01 -15.14
CA THR A 99 -38.76 27.14 -15.58
C THR A 99 -39.68 26.12 -14.92
N ASP A 100 -39.15 24.96 -14.53
CA ASP A 100 -39.86 23.90 -13.80
C ASP A 100 -38.91 23.14 -12.91
N ILE A 101 -39.37 22.72 -11.72
CA ILE A 101 -38.62 21.94 -10.77
C ILE A 101 -39.50 20.80 -10.27
N GLU A 102 -39.01 19.54 -10.44
CA GLU A 102 -39.64 18.34 -9.90
C GLU A 102 -38.71 17.70 -8.87
N VAL A 103 -39.21 17.49 -7.64
CA VAL A 103 -38.49 16.75 -6.62
C VAL A 103 -38.61 15.25 -6.90
N LEU A 104 -37.50 14.60 -7.24
CA LEU A 104 -37.42 13.17 -7.52
C LEU A 104 -37.21 12.34 -6.25
N GLY A 105 -36.48 12.90 -5.27
CA GLY A 105 -36.21 12.24 -4.00
C GLY A 105 -35.81 13.24 -2.93
N PRO A 106 -36.68 13.50 -1.94
CA PRO A 106 -36.31 14.37 -0.83
C PRO A 106 -35.32 13.64 0.11
N ALA A 107 -34.40 14.39 0.70
CA ALA A 107 -33.54 13.91 1.77
C ALA A 107 -34.07 14.37 3.14
N GLY A 108 -33.89 13.53 4.16
CA GLY A 108 -34.10 13.90 5.55
C GLY A 108 -32.93 14.74 6.10
N GLU A 109 -32.84 14.85 7.41
CA GLU A 109 -31.70 15.48 8.08
C GLU A 109 -30.43 14.69 7.81
N LEU A 110 -29.39 15.38 7.34
CA LEU A 110 -28.13 14.74 6.97
C LEU A 110 -27.27 14.50 8.22
N PRO A 111 -26.80 13.27 8.45
CA PRO A 111 -25.90 12.97 9.58
C PRO A 111 -24.53 13.63 9.42
N MET A 112 -24.17 14.03 8.21
CA MET A 112 -22.97 14.80 7.88
C MET A 112 -23.20 15.62 6.61
N PRO A 113 -22.74 16.87 6.54
CA PRO A 113 -22.74 17.65 5.30
C PRO A 113 -21.86 17.00 4.22
N VAL A 114 -22.30 17.15 2.96
CA VAL A 114 -21.56 16.66 1.80
C VAL A 114 -20.57 17.69 1.27
N PHE A 115 -20.85 18.96 1.45
CA PHE A 115 -19.99 20.06 0.99
C PHE A 115 -19.03 20.54 2.10
N GLY A 116 -17.91 21.15 1.69
CA GLY A 116 -16.87 21.67 2.57
C GLY A 116 -15.83 20.62 2.97
N ASP A 117 -14.76 21.10 3.62
CA ASP A 117 -13.58 20.31 3.96
C ASP A 117 -13.59 19.82 5.42
N GLN A 118 -14.73 19.90 6.10
CA GLN A 118 -14.84 19.48 7.47
C GLN A 118 -14.58 17.98 7.62
N GLU A 119 -13.71 17.64 8.57
CA GLU A 119 -13.43 16.26 8.94
C GLU A 119 -14.57 15.70 9.83
N TYR A 120 -14.90 14.42 9.61
CA TYR A 120 -15.88 13.68 10.41
C TYR A 120 -15.25 12.39 10.94
N PRO A 121 -15.71 11.89 12.12
CA PRO A 121 -15.29 10.61 12.65
C PRO A 121 -15.47 9.48 11.62
N GLU A 122 -14.50 8.58 11.52
CA GLU A 122 -14.49 7.50 10.54
C GLU A 122 -15.76 6.64 10.62
N ASP A 123 -16.24 6.33 11.82
CA ASP A 123 -17.46 5.51 12.01
C ASP A 123 -18.71 6.15 11.38
N ILE A 124 -18.84 7.47 11.42
CA ILE A 124 -19.93 8.18 10.76
C ILE A 124 -19.75 8.11 9.24
N ARG A 125 -18.55 8.36 8.74
CA ARG A 125 -18.21 8.30 7.32
C ARG A 125 -18.44 6.91 6.73
N LEU A 126 -18.08 5.86 7.45
CA LEU A 126 -18.28 4.47 7.00
C LEU A 126 -19.75 4.05 7.08
N ARG A 127 -20.48 4.44 8.13
CA ARG A 127 -21.92 4.15 8.26
C ARG A 127 -22.75 4.81 7.16
N TYR A 128 -22.37 6.01 6.76
CA TYR A 128 -23.01 6.77 5.69
C TYR A 128 -22.10 6.94 4.48
N ARG A 129 -21.37 5.87 4.13
CA ARG A 129 -20.36 5.90 3.08
C ARG A 129 -20.88 6.44 1.75
N PHE A 130 -22.13 6.20 1.41
CA PHE A 130 -22.79 6.74 0.22
C PHE A 130 -22.90 8.28 0.23
N LEU A 131 -22.94 8.94 1.40
CA LEU A 131 -22.83 10.39 1.51
C LEU A 131 -21.38 10.85 1.38
N ASP A 132 -20.47 10.17 2.04
CA ASP A 132 -19.04 10.47 1.98
C ASP A 132 -18.49 10.36 0.55
N LEU A 133 -18.96 9.38 -0.22
CA LEU A 133 -18.65 9.20 -1.64
C LEU A 133 -19.19 10.31 -2.55
N ARG A 134 -20.11 11.16 -2.09
CA ARG A 134 -20.55 12.37 -2.80
C ARG A 134 -19.60 13.53 -2.60
N ARG A 135 -18.71 13.49 -1.59
CA ARG A 135 -17.71 14.51 -1.33
C ARG A 135 -16.62 14.45 -2.40
N GLU A 136 -16.16 15.60 -2.85
CA GLU A 136 -15.28 15.73 -4.02
C GLU A 136 -14.01 14.90 -3.92
N ARG A 137 -13.30 14.99 -2.77
CA ARG A 137 -12.05 14.24 -2.55
C ARG A 137 -12.25 12.73 -2.73
N LEU A 138 -13.24 12.17 -2.06
CA LEU A 138 -13.47 10.73 -2.10
C LEU A 138 -14.02 10.26 -3.46
N HIS A 139 -14.91 11.05 -4.05
CA HIS A 139 -15.41 10.81 -5.40
C HIS A 139 -14.26 10.75 -6.41
N ASN A 140 -13.35 11.71 -6.35
CA ASN A 140 -12.18 11.78 -7.24
C ASN A 140 -11.22 10.61 -7.01
N ASN A 141 -11.00 10.18 -5.77
CA ASN A 141 -10.18 9.00 -5.46
C ASN A 141 -10.73 7.73 -6.13
N ILE A 142 -12.04 7.53 -6.04
CA ILE A 142 -12.68 6.35 -6.64
C ILE A 142 -12.69 6.42 -8.17
N MET A 143 -12.91 7.59 -8.75
CA MET A 143 -12.79 7.79 -10.20
C MET A 143 -11.36 7.51 -10.69
N LYS A 144 -10.37 8.02 -9.96
CA LYS A 144 -8.95 7.78 -10.25
C LYS A 144 -8.60 6.29 -10.11
N ARG A 145 -9.14 5.60 -9.08
CA ARG A 145 -9.01 4.14 -8.95
C ARG A 145 -9.48 3.39 -10.19
N GLY A 146 -10.68 3.73 -10.70
CA GLY A 146 -11.23 3.13 -11.91
C GLY A 146 -10.32 3.33 -13.11
N ALA A 147 -9.83 4.55 -13.31
CA ALA A 147 -8.92 4.90 -14.41
C ALA A 147 -7.55 4.20 -14.29
N ILE A 148 -7.01 4.07 -13.09
CA ILE A 148 -5.76 3.33 -12.82
C ILE A 148 -5.92 1.85 -13.19
N ILE A 149 -7.01 1.22 -12.79
CA ILE A 149 -7.28 -0.20 -13.10
C ILE A 149 -7.43 -0.39 -14.62
N ASP A 150 -8.09 0.52 -15.31
CA ASP A 150 -8.19 0.48 -16.77
C ASP A 150 -6.83 0.62 -17.46
N SER A 151 -6.00 1.55 -17.00
CA SER A 151 -4.62 1.71 -17.47
C SER A 151 -3.77 0.46 -17.25
N ILE A 152 -3.87 -0.18 -16.08
CA ILE A 152 -3.20 -1.45 -15.78
C ILE A 152 -3.63 -2.51 -16.79
N ARG A 153 -4.94 -2.71 -16.99
CA ARG A 153 -5.45 -3.71 -17.93
C ARG A 153 -4.98 -3.47 -19.36
N ARG A 154 -5.02 -2.23 -19.82
CA ARG A 154 -4.54 -1.86 -21.15
C ARG A 154 -3.06 -2.23 -21.33
N ARG A 155 -2.20 -1.82 -20.41
CA ARG A 155 -0.76 -2.09 -20.45
C ARG A 155 -0.44 -3.58 -20.36
N MET A 156 -1.15 -4.33 -19.54
CA MET A 156 -0.97 -5.78 -19.44
C MET A 156 -1.32 -6.48 -20.76
N LYS A 157 -2.44 -6.11 -21.39
CA LYS A 157 -2.85 -6.67 -22.69
C LYS A 157 -1.88 -6.29 -23.80
N GLU A 158 -1.40 -5.06 -23.84
CA GLU A 158 -0.34 -4.62 -24.77
C GLU A 158 0.97 -5.40 -24.56
N GLY A 159 1.28 -5.81 -23.32
CA GLY A 159 2.38 -6.70 -22.98
C GLY A 159 2.16 -8.18 -23.34
N GLY A 160 1.04 -8.52 -23.98
CA GLY A 160 0.72 -9.89 -24.41
C GLY A 160 0.17 -10.79 -23.30
N PHE A 161 -0.33 -10.23 -22.21
CA PHE A 161 -0.95 -10.99 -21.14
C PHE A 161 -2.45 -11.22 -21.39
N PHE A 162 -2.92 -12.40 -20.96
CA PHE A 162 -4.33 -12.77 -20.98
C PHE A 162 -4.92 -12.63 -19.58
N GLU A 163 -6.09 -12.01 -19.48
CA GLU A 163 -6.84 -11.87 -18.23
C GLU A 163 -7.73 -13.09 -18.01
N PHE A 164 -7.44 -13.85 -16.94
CA PHE A 164 -8.24 -15.00 -16.54
C PHE A 164 -8.79 -14.78 -15.13
N GLN A 165 -9.81 -15.57 -14.77
CA GLN A 165 -10.39 -15.60 -13.44
C GLN A 165 -10.10 -16.95 -12.79
N THR A 166 -9.92 -16.93 -11.48
CA THR A 166 -9.69 -18.12 -10.67
C THR A 166 -10.81 -18.29 -9.63
N PRO A 167 -11.03 -19.50 -9.08
CA PRO A 167 -12.09 -19.74 -8.12
C PRO A 167 -11.97 -18.90 -6.85
N ILE A 168 -13.12 -18.41 -6.36
CA ILE A 168 -13.24 -17.74 -5.04
C ILE A 168 -13.53 -18.76 -3.94
N LEU A 169 -14.36 -19.77 -4.19
CA LEU A 169 -14.57 -20.87 -3.25
C LEU A 169 -13.54 -21.97 -3.55
N THR A 170 -12.57 -22.15 -2.65
CA THR A 170 -11.47 -23.08 -2.84
C THR A 170 -11.13 -23.82 -1.55
N ALA A 171 -10.05 -24.55 -1.54
CA ALA A 171 -9.51 -25.17 -0.33
C ALA A 171 -8.66 -24.16 0.46
N SER A 172 -8.52 -24.42 1.76
CA SER A 172 -7.58 -23.69 2.62
C SER A 172 -6.18 -23.72 2.02
N SER A 173 -5.51 -22.58 2.03
CA SER A 173 -4.13 -22.42 1.56
C SER A 173 -3.18 -22.24 2.74
N PRO A 174 -2.04 -22.91 2.76
CA PRO A 174 -1.08 -22.81 3.86
C PRO A 174 -0.20 -21.54 3.80
N GLU A 175 -0.66 -20.47 3.19
CA GLU A 175 0.10 -19.23 2.92
C GLU A 175 0.22 -18.27 4.12
N GLY A 176 0.18 -18.74 5.34
CA GLY A 176 0.61 -17.99 6.53
C GLY A 176 -0.43 -17.06 7.17
N ALA A 177 -1.39 -16.50 6.46
CA ALA A 177 -2.49 -15.75 7.03
C ALA A 177 -3.64 -16.69 7.47
N ARG A 178 -4.58 -16.19 8.28
CA ARG A 178 -5.79 -16.95 8.61
C ARG A 178 -6.78 -16.87 7.45
N ASP A 179 -7.43 -18.01 7.15
CA ASP A 179 -8.44 -18.10 6.12
C ASP A 179 -9.80 -17.62 6.62
N TYR A 180 -10.57 -17.01 5.73
CA TYR A 180 -12.03 -16.92 5.89
C TYR A 180 -12.65 -18.22 5.42
N LEU A 181 -13.43 -18.88 6.29
CA LEU A 181 -14.03 -20.18 6.04
C LEU A 181 -15.52 -20.06 5.71
N VAL A 182 -15.95 -20.77 4.68
CA VAL A 182 -17.35 -20.84 4.25
C VAL A 182 -17.83 -22.28 4.40
N PRO A 183 -18.81 -22.56 5.29
CA PRO A 183 -19.28 -23.92 5.52
C PRO A 183 -20.05 -24.49 4.31
N SER A 184 -19.85 -25.78 4.02
CA SER A 184 -20.55 -26.48 2.96
C SER A 184 -21.85 -27.11 3.48
N ARG A 185 -22.98 -26.75 2.89
CA ARG A 185 -24.27 -27.37 3.17
C ARG A 185 -24.34 -28.82 2.69
N ILE A 186 -23.67 -29.12 1.56
CA ILE A 186 -23.74 -30.45 0.91
C ILE A 186 -22.77 -31.45 1.59
N HIS A 187 -21.71 -30.97 2.16
CA HIS A 187 -20.68 -31.78 2.82
C HIS A 187 -20.58 -31.39 4.30
N PRO A 188 -21.40 -32.02 5.20
CA PRO A 188 -21.41 -31.68 6.60
C PRO A 188 -20.00 -31.74 7.24
N GLY A 189 -19.65 -30.72 8.03
CA GLY A 189 -18.35 -30.62 8.70
C GLY A 189 -17.18 -30.23 7.80
N LYS A 190 -17.43 -29.95 6.51
CA LYS A 190 -16.41 -29.43 5.58
C LYS A 190 -16.65 -27.98 5.23
N PHE A 191 -15.55 -27.27 4.96
CA PHE A 191 -15.54 -25.86 4.66
C PHE A 191 -14.79 -25.60 3.36
N TYR A 192 -15.27 -24.62 2.60
CA TYR A 192 -14.47 -23.91 1.63
C TYR A 192 -13.67 -22.81 2.33
N ALA A 193 -12.60 -22.36 1.74
CA ALA A 193 -11.89 -21.15 2.13
C ALA A 193 -11.99 -20.09 1.02
N LEU A 194 -11.99 -18.81 1.41
CA LEU A 194 -11.76 -17.72 0.47
C LEU A 194 -10.26 -17.61 0.18
N PRO A 195 -9.82 -17.33 -1.06
CA PRO A 195 -8.41 -17.37 -1.43
C PRO A 195 -7.64 -16.20 -0.81
N GLN A 196 -6.54 -16.49 -0.15
CA GLN A 196 -5.61 -15.45 0.34
C GLN A 196 -4.88 -14.74 -0.81
N ALA A 197 -4.62 -15.47 -1.87
CA ALA A 197 -4.17 -15.08 -3.20
C ALA A 197 -4.39 -16.26 -4.15
N PRO A 198 -4.49 -16.07 -5.47
CA PRO A 198 -4.63 -17.19 -6.42
C PRO A 198 -3.30 -17.91 -6.71
N GLN A 199 -2.40 -18.01 -5.74
CA GLN A 199 -1.02 -18.50 -5.92
C GLN A 199 -0.94 -19.90 -6.54
N GLN A 200 -1.70 -20.86 -6.03
CA GLN A 200 -1.69 -22.21 -6.58
C GLN A 200 -2.35 -22.26 -7.96
N PHE A 201 -3.44 -21.52 -8.14
CA PHE A 201 -4.14 -21.50 -9.42
C PHE A 201 -3.30 -20.87 -10.55
N LYS A 202 -2.60 -19.77 -10.30
CA LYS A 202 -1.76 -19.16 -11.32
C LYS A 202 -0.59 -20.07 -11.75
N GLN A 203 -0.01 -20.82 -10.82
CA GLN A 203 0.98 -21.85 -11.16
C GLN A 203 0.35 -22.99 -11.97
N LEU A 204 -0.85 -23.46 -11.62
CA LEU A 204 -1.61 -24.44 -12.38
C LEU A 204 -1.97 -23.94 -13.79
N ILE A 205 -2.24 -22.65 -13.98
CA ILE A 205 -2.42 -22.04 -15.30
C ILE A 205 -1.16 -22.23 -16.15
N MET A 206 0.03 -22.00 -15.57
CA MET A 206 1.30 -22.24 -16.27
C MET A 206 1.50 -23.72 -16.61
N VAL A 207 1.24 -24.62 -15.65
CA VAL A 207 1.27 -26.09 -15.89
C VAL A 207 0.26 -26.53 -16.95
N SER A 208 -0.85 -25.81 -17.10
CA SER A 208 -1.87 -26.05 -18.14
C SER A 208 -1.47 -25.57 -19.53
N GLY A 209 -0.27 -25.02 -19.71
CA GLY A 209 0.28 -24.62 -21.00
C GLY A 209 -0.03 -23.18 -21.42
N PHE A 210 -0.55 -22.37 -20.54
CA PHE A 210 -0.68 -20.93 -20.77
C PHE A 210 0.65 -20.22 -20.48
N ASP A 211 0.92 -19.13 -21.20
CA ASP A 211 2.24 -18.49 -21.19
C ASP A 211 2.29 -17.25 -20.32
N ARG A 212 1.31 -16.34 -20.43
CA ARG A 212 1.24 -15.06 -19.73
C ARG A 212 -0.16 -14.81 -19.19
N TYR A 213 -0.26 -14.82 -17.88
CA TYR A 213 -1.50 -14.63 -17.14
C TYR A 213 -1.46 -13.37 -16.30
N PHE A 214 -2.58 -12.66 -16.26
CA PHE A 214 -2.85 -11.71 -15.19
C PHE A 214 -4.32 -11.72 -14.75
N GLN A 215 -4.56 -11.17 -13.58
CA GLN A 215 -5.89 -10.96 -13.03
C GLN A 215 -5.87 -9.77 -12.07
N ILE A 216 -6.94 -8.96 -12.04
CA ILE A 216 -7.21 -8.09 -10.89
C ILE A 216 -7.91 -8.98 -9.87
N ALA A 217 -7.14 -9.61 -9.01
CA ALA A 217 -7.57 -10.70 -8.16
C ALA A 217 -8.11 -10.20 -6.81
N PRO A 218 -9.34 -10.56 -6.42
CA PRO A 218 -9.79 -10.39 -5.04
C PRO A 218 -9.04 -11.38 -4.14
N CYS A 219 -8.49 -10.87 -3.04
CA CYS A 219 -7.76 -11.62 -2.03
C CYS A 219 -8.40 -11.40 -0.67
N PHE A 220 -8.39 -12.44 0.18
CA PHE A 220 -9.07 -12.43 1.47
C PHE A 220 -8.12 -12.91 2.56
N ARG A 221 -7.86 -12.10 3.57
CA ARG A 221 -7.01 -12.46 4.71
C ARG A 221 -7.64 -11.98 6.00
N ASP A 222 -7.81 -12.89 6.95
CA ASP A 222 -8.25 -12.55 8.31
C ASP A 222 -7.03 -12.08 9.12
N GLU A 223 -6.70 -10.83 8.93
CA GLU A 223 -5.56 -10.15 9.57
C GLU A 223 -5.98 -8.82 10.19
N ASP A 224 -5.19 -8.35 11.14
CA ASP A 224 -5.42 -7.06 11.77
C ASP A 224 -5.27 -5.90 10.77
N ALA A 225 -6.19 -4.95 10.84
CA ALA A 225 -6.17 -3.76 10.01
C ALA A 225 -4.99 -2.83 10.36
N ARG A 226 -4.45 -2.17 9.33
CA ARG A 226 -3.50 -1.06 9.43
C ARG A 226 -3.92 0.04 8.46
N ALA A 227 -3.22 1.17 8.47
CA ALA A 227 -3.45 2.23 7.49
C ALA A 227 -3.19 1.75 6.05
N ASP A 228 -2.14 0.95 5.85
CA ASP A 228 -1.72 0.35 4.57
C ASP A 228 -2.28 -1.06 4.31
N ARG A 229 -3.19 -1.56 5.17
CA ARG A 229 -3.78 -2.90 5.08
C ARG A 229 -5.26 -2.87 5.47
N SER A 230 -6.13 -3.20 4.51
CA SER A 230 -7.56 -3.40 4.78
C SER A 230 -7.79 -4.76 5.44
N PRO A 231 -8.64 -4.86 6.46
CA PRO A 231 -9.11 -6.15 6.93
C PRO A 231 -10.04 -6.78 5.88
N GLY A 232 -10.00 -8.11 5.79
CA GLY A 232 -10.89 -8.85 4.91
C GLY A 232 -10.40 -8.90 3.48
N GLU A 233 -11.00 -8.12 2.58
CA GLU A 233 -10.70 -8.17 1.15
C GLU A 233 -9.80 -7.03 0.67
N PHE A 234 -8.95 -7.35 -0.31
CA PHE A 234 -8.13 -6.41 -1.04
C PHE A 234 -7.87 -6.95 -2.46
N TYR A 235 -7.29 -6.13 -3.34
CA TYR A 235 -7.10 -6.50 -4.74
C TYR A 235 -5.63 -6.47 -5.12
N GLN A 236 -5.20 -7.48 -5.87
CA GLN A 236 -3.86 -7.57 -6.45
C GLN A 236 -3.93 -7.59 -7.97
N LEU A 237 -2.96 -6.95 -8.63
CA LEU A 237 -2.60 -7.28 -9.99
C LEU A 237 -1.77 -8.56 -9.95
N ASP A 238 -2.41 -9.70 -10.09
CA ASP A 238 -1.76 -11.00 -10.00
C ASP A 238 -1.21 -11.41 -11.37
N ILE A 239 0.09 -11.77 -11.42
CA ILE A 239 0.83 -12.03 -12.66
C ILE A 239 1.60 -13.33 -12.53
N GLU A 240 1.59 -14.15 -13.59
CA GLU A 240 2.46 -15.32 -13.73
C GLU A 240 2.85 -15.55 -15.21
N MET A 241 4.07 -15.99 -15.44
CA MET A 241 4.66 -16.18 -16.76
C MET A 241 5.44 -17.49 -16.82
N SER A 242 5.32 -18.23 -17.94
CA SER A 242 6.09 -19.44 -18.23
C SER A 242 7.39 -19.12 -18.95
N PHE A 243 8.40 -20.00 -18.79
CA PHE A 243 9.70 -19.94 -19.45
C PHE A 243 10.44 -18.62 -19.24
N VAL A 244 10.46 -18.13 -18.00
CA VAL A 244 11.05 -16.84 -17.63
C VAL A 244 12.11 -16.97 -16.57
N THR A 245 13.07 -16.06 -16.62
CA THR A 245 14.01 -15.72 -15.56
C THR A 245 13.50 -14.55 -14.73
N GLN A 246 14.19 -14.24 -13.63
CA GLN A 246 13.89 -13.08 -12.81
C GLN A 246 13.90 -11.77 -13.62
N GLU A 247 14.90 -11.58 -14.49
CA GLU A 247 15.00 -10.40 -15.35
C GLU A 247 13.85 -10.28 -16.35
N ASP A 248 13.33 -11.40 -16.86
CA ASP A 248 12.18 -11.39 -17.75
C ASP A 248 10.92 -10.89 -17.04
N VAL A 249 10.74 -11.26 -15.76
CA VAL A 249 9.65 -10.74 -14.93
C VAL A 249 9.80 -9.23 -14.69
N PHE A 250 11.01 -8.77 -14.38
CA PHE A 250 11.28 -7.34 -14.19
C PHE A 250 10.99 -6.54 -15.46
N ASN A 251 11.50 -7.01 -16.59
CA ASN A 251 11.30 -6.39 -17.90
C ASN A 251 9.82 -6.35 -18.34
N ALA A 252 9.00 -7.28 -17.88
CA ALA A 252 7.56 -7.27 -18.16
C ALA A 252 6.76 -6.33 -17.23
N VAL A 253 7.13 -6.26 -15.95
CA VAL A 253 6.35 -5.58 -14.91
C VAL A 253 6.75 -4.12 -14.73
N GLU A 254 8.04 -3.81 -14.78
CA GLU A 254 8.56 -2.45 -14.58
C GLU A 254 7.93 -1.42 -15.53
N PRO A 255 7.82 -1.66 -16.85
CA PRO A 255 7.18 -0.71 -17.77
C PRO A 255 5.70 -0.48 -17.46
N VAL A 256 4.99 -1.49 -16.95
CA VAL A 256 3.58 -1.37 -16.58
C VAL A 256 3.43 -0.43 -15.38
N LEU A 257 4.15 -0.70 -14.29
CA LEU A 257 4.07 0.14 -13.08
C LEU A 257 4.58 1.56 -13.34
N ARG A 258 5.74 1.70 -13.99
CA ARG A 258 6.26 3.02 -14.37
C ARG A 258 5.25 3.81 -15.19
N GLY A 259 4.68 3.20 -16.23
CA GLY A 259 3.73 3.87 -17.10
C GLY A 259 2.43 4.26 -16.38
N VAL A 260 1.92 3.45 -15.46
CA VAL A 260 0.77 3.80 -14.62
C VAL A 260 1.09 5.00 -13.73
N PHE A 261 2.26 5.00 -13.07
CA PHE A 261 2.63 6.13 -12.21
C PHE A 261 2.88 7.41 -13.03
N GLU A 262 3.54 7.33 -14.18
CA GLU A 262 3.71 8.49 -15.08
C GLU A 262 2.37 9.08 -15.53
N GLU A 263 1.39 8.24 -15.82
CA GLU A 263 0.05 8.65 -16.27
C GLU A 263 -0.75 9.36 -15.15
N PHE A 264 -0.58 8.96 -13.88
CA PHE A 264 -1.40 9.43 -12.76
C PHE A 264 -0.64 10.21 -11.67
N ALA A 265 0.65 10.45 -11.84
CA ALA A 265 1.49 11.15 -10.86
C ALA A 265 1.30 12.68 -10.83
N ASN A 266 0.38 13.24 -11.62
CA ASN A 266 0.14 14.69 -11.71
C ASN A 266 1.43 15.49 -12.04
N GLY A 267 2.29 14.92 -12.89
CA GLY A 267 3.56 15.56 -13.31
C GLY A 267 4.73 15.35 -12.34
N LYS A 268 4.55 14.67 -11.21
CA LYS A 268 5.66 14.32 -10.32
C LYS A 268 6.64 13.35 -11.00
N PRO A 269 7.95 13.50 -10.82
CA PRO A 269 8.93 12.58 -11.36
C PRO A 269 8.73 11.14 -10.87
N VAL A 270 8.94 10.18 -11.76
CA VAL A 270 8.89 8.74 -11.49
C VAL A 270 10.22 8.10 -11.88
N THR A 271 10.73 7.19 -11.08
CA THR A 271 11.98 6.45 -11.35
C THR A 271 11.92 5.79 -12.74
N GLN A 272 12.86 6.12 -13.62
CA GLN A 272 12.87 5.61 -15.01
C GLN A 272 13.38 4.19 -15.14
N LYS A 273 14.37 3.82 -14.35
CA LYS A 273 14.88 2.45 -14.22
C LYS A 273 14.98 2.10 -12.74
N PHE A 274 14.28 1.07 -12.33
CA PHE A 274 14.23 0.67 -10.92
C PHE A 274 15.59 0.06 -10.52
N PRO A 275 16.31 0.66 -9.54
CA PRO A 275 17.54 0.08 -9.06
C PRO A 275 17.26 -1.25 -8.35
N HIS A 276 18.21 -2.19 -8.50
CA HIS A 276 18.20 -3.47 -7.78
C HIS A 276 19.06 -3.33 -6.52
N ILE A 277 18.49 -3.61 -5.38
CA ILE A 277 19.15 -3.55 -4.07
C ILE A 277 19.04 -4.94 -3.45
N ALA A 278 20.19 -5.55 -3.14
CA ALA A 278 20.19 -6.82 -2.44
C ALA A 278 19.56 -6.65 -1.03
N TYR A 279 18.79 -7.62 -0.57
CA TYR A 279 18.16 -7.60 0.76
C TYR A 279 19.16 -7.24 1.87
N ALA A 280 20.34 -7.87 1.88
CA ALA A 280 21.38 -7.56 2.85
C ALA A 280 21.85 -6.10 2.83
N ASP A 281 21.95 -5.51 1.62
CA ASP A 281 22.31 -4.11 1.46
C ASP A 281 21.16 -3.17 1.88
N ALA A 282 19.92 -3.53 1.59
CA ALA A 282 18.75 -2.78 2.03
C ALA A 282 18.70 -2.70 3.56
N MET A 283 18.92 -3.81 4.24
CA MET A 283 18.98 -3.87 5.70
C MET A 283 20.15 -3.07 6.26
N ARG A 284 21.34 -3.18 5.65
CA ARG A 284 22.55 -2.49 6.10
C ARG A 284 22.49 -0.98 5.88
N LEU A 285 22.03 -0.53 4.72
CA LEU A 285 22.04 0.87 4.33
C LEU A 285 20.85 1.67 4.84
N TYR A 286 19.68 1.01 4.93
CA TYR A 286 18.42 1.68 5.21
C TYR A 286 17.69 1.15 6.45
N GLY A 287 18.10 -0.01 6.99
CA GLY A 287 17.48 -0.65 8.15
C GLY A 287 16.10 -1.23 7.86
N SER A 288 15.79 -1.46 6.59
CA SER A 288 14.49 -1.95 6.14
C SER A 288 14.61 -2.63 4.78
N ASP A 289 13.83 -3.68 4.58
CA ASP A 289 13.58 -4.31 3.28
C ASP A 289 12.58 -3.49 2.40
N LYS A 290 12.09 -2.36 2.93
CA LYS A 290 11.18 -1.44 2.26
C LYS A 290 11.71 0.00 2.34
N PRO A 291 12.90 0.28 1.75
CA PRO A 291 13.52 1.58 1.89
C PRO A 291 12.75 2.68 1.16
N ASP A 292 12.55 3.82 1.83
CA ASP A 292 12.16 5.04 1.14
C ASP A 292 13.42 5.71 0.57
N LEU A 293 13.58 5.61 -0.75
CA LEU A 293 14.74 6.18 -1.45
C LEU A 293 14.65 7.69 -1.63
N ARG A 294 13.52 8.32 -1.32
CA ARG A 294 13.39 9.79 -1.26
C ARG A 294 14.17 10.36 -0.08
N ASN A 295 14.41 9.55 0.95
CA ASN A 295 15.29 9.88 2.06
C ASN A 295 16.74 9.57 1.67
N PRO A 296 17.61 10.59 1.51
CA PRO A 296 18.98 10.39 1.02
C PRO A 296 19.92 9.72 2.01
N ILE A 297 19.53 9.57 3.29
CA ILE A 297 20.37 9.03 4.34
C ILE A 297 20.69 7.56 4.07
N LYS A 298 21.96 7.22 4.06
CA LYS A 298 22.49 5.85 4.07
C LYS A 298 23.29 5.63 5.34
N MET A 299 22.98 4.57 6.06
CA MET A 299 23.74 4.17 7.25
C MET A 299 25.07 3.54 6.87
N ALA A 300 26.01 3.56 7.78
CA ALA A 300 27.32 2.96 7.58
C ALA A 300 27.83 2.26 8.85
N ASN A 301 28.57 1.18 8.66
CA ASN A 301 29.28 0.51 9.75
C ASN A 301 30.55 1.33 10.11
N VAL A 302 30.66 1.75 11.37
CA VAL A 302 31.77 2.53 11.91
C VAL A 302 32.41 1.84 13.13
N THR A 303 32.25 0.53 13.24
CA THR A 303 32.73 -0.30 14.38
C THR A 303 34.19 -0.04 14.67
N GLU A 304 35.05 0.06 13.64
CA GLU A 304 36.50 0.26 13.81
C GLU A 304 36.85 1.58 14.48
N ALA A 305 36.05 2.63 14.27
CA ALA A 305 36.24 3.90 14.95
C ALA A 305 36.03 3.82 16.48
N PHE A 306 35.24 2.83 16.93
CA PHE A 306 34.98 2.61 18.35
C PHE A 306 35.80 1.51 18.98
N ARG A 307 36.44 0.64 18.21
CA ARG A 307 37.31 -0.43 18.71
C ARG A 307 38.45 0.15 19.54
N GLY A 308 38.56 -0.26 20.81
CA GLY A 308 39.59 0.25 21.74
C GLY A 308 39.53 1.75 22.03
N SER A 309 38.38 2.39 21.76
CA SER A 309 38.21 3.83 22.03
C SER A 309 38.01 4.14 23.50
N GLY A 310 38.04 5.44 23.83
CA GLY A 310 37.74 5.93 25.18
C GLY A 310 36.25 5.82 25.55
N PHE A 311 35.33 5.62 24.58
CA PHE A 311 33.95 5.35 24.89
C PHE A 311 33.75 3.89 25.26
N LYS A 312 33.97 3.60 26.56
CA LYS A 312 34.08 2.24 27.10
C LYS A 312 32.87 1.36 26.85
N ILE A 313 31.66 1.92 26.78
CA ILE A 313 30.44 1.14 26.53
C ILE A 313 30.56 0.38 25.20
N PHE A 314 30.76 1.07 24.10
CA PHE A 314 30.89 0.45 22.77
C PHE A 314 32.17 -0.38 22.63
N ALA A 315 33.30 0.17 23.14
CA ALA A 315 34.57 -0.53 23.09
C ALA A 315 34.55 -1.90 23.79
N ASN A 316 33.90 -1.99 24.95
CA ASN A 316 33.75 -3.25 25.69
C ASN A 316 32.76 -4.20 24.99
N MET A 317 31.66 -3.71 24.44
CA MET A 317 30.73 -4.54 23.67
C MET A 317 31.43 -5.21 22.50
N ILE A 318 32.21 -4.45 21.72
CA ILE A 318 32.99 -4.95 20.57
C ILE A 318 34.08 -5.96 21.02
N ALA A 319 34.72 -5.70 22.14
CA ALA A 319 35.80 -6.56 22.66
C ALA A 319 35.26 -7.92 23.16
N ASN A 320 34.06 -7.93 23.73
CA ASN A 320 33.43 -9.11 24.32
C ASN A 320 32.73 -10.01 23.31
N ASP A 321 32.26 -9.46 22.20
CA ASP A 321 31.53 -10.22 21.18
C ASP A 321 31.90 -9.68 19.77
N PRO A 322 32.53 -10.51 18.93
CA PRO A 322 32.96 -10.10 17.59
C PRO A 322 31.80 -9.86 16.61
N THR A 323 30.58 -10.26 16.97
CA THR A 323 29.35 -10.03 16.15
C THR A 323 28.70 -8.69 16.44
N VAL A 324 29.20 -7.94 17.41
CA VAL A 324 28.74 -6.59 17.73
C VAL A 324 29.28 -5.59 16.72
N GLU A 325 28.40 -4.76 16.21
CA GLU A 325 28.72 -3.66 15.32
C GLU A 325 28.22 -2.32 15.87
N VAL A 326 28.82 -1.24 15.39
CA VAL A 326 28.34 0.13 15.60
C VAL A 326 27.99 0.71 14.23
N TRP A 327 26.72 1.10 14.08
CA TRP A 327 26.26 1.75 12.85
C TRP A 327 26.01 3.23 13.08
N ALA A 328 26.37 4.02 12.09
CA ALA A 328 26.19 5.46 12.04
C ALA A 328 25.00 5.83 11.16
N ILE A 329 24.18 6.74 11.64
CA ILE A 329 23.04 7.34 10.93
C ILE A 329 23.40 8.80 10.68
N PRO A 330 23.82 9.18 9.46
CA PRO A 330 24.14 10.57 9.11
C PRO A 330 22.92 11.49 9.25
N ALA A 331 23.14 12.68 9.74
CA ALA A 331 22.13 13.73 9.88
C ALA A 331 22.66 15.04 9.27
N PRO A 332 22.67 15.15 7.93
CA PRO A 332 23.07 16.38 7.24
C PRO A 332 22.24 17.57 7.72
N THR A 333 22.84 18.70 7.96
CA THR A 333 22.21 19.92 8.54
C THR A 333 21.70 19.75 9.99
N GLY A 334 21.95 18.61 10.61
CA GLY A 334 21.52 18.31 11.99
C GLY A 334 22.48 18.77 13.09
N GLY A 335 23.48 19.60 12.78
CA GLY A 335 24.57 20.06 13.70
C GLY A 335 24.08 20.96 14.85
N ASN A 336 22.93 20.70 15.39
CA ASN A 336 22.29 21.45 16.47
C ASN A 336 22.07 20.53 17.68
N ARG A 337 22.60 20.93 18.83
CA ARG A 337 22.51 20.17 20.07
C ARG A 337 21.06 19.88 20.48
N ALA A 338 20.16 20.85 20.35
CA ALA A 338 18.77 20.67 20.74
C ALA A 338 18.07 19.61 19.86
N PHE A 339 18.39 19.53 18.57
CA PHE A 339 17.93 18.46 17.69
C PHE A 339 18.47 17.09 18.12
N CYS A 340 19.79 17.01 18.40
CA CYS A 340 20.41 15.76 18.84
C CYS A 340 19.82 15.27 20.17
N ASP A 341 19.58 16.17 21.13
CA ASP A 341 18.97 15.84 22.41
C ASP A 341 17.49 15.37 22.24
N ARG A 342 16.72 15.97 21.32
CA ARG A 342 15.37 15.49 20.98
C ARG A 342 15.38 14.08 20.40
N MET A 343 16.30 13.80 19.47
CA MET A 343 16.44 12.46 18.88
C MET A 343 16.82 11.42 19.92
N ASN A 344 17.73 11.75 20.86
CA ASN A 344 18.08 10.87 21.97
C ASN A 344 16.86 10.61 22.89
N SER A 345 16.08 11.65 23.22
CA SER A 345 14.87 11.52 24.04
C SER A 345 13.79 10.69 23.33
N TRP A 346 13.63 10.87 22.02
CA TRP A 346 12.75 10.04 21.21
C TRP A 346 13.16 8.57 21.27
N ALA A 347 14.43 8.26 21.08
CA ALA A 347 14.93 6.88 21.15
C ALA A 347 14.66 6.23 22.51
N GLN A 348 14.78 6.98 23.60
CA GLN A 348 14.42 6.49 24.94
C GLN A 348 12.92 6.22 25.07
N GLY A 349 12.07 7.04 24.45
CA GLY A 349 10.64 6.82 24.33
C GLY A 349 10.28 5.55 23.54
N GLU A 350 11.10 5.17 22.56
CA GLU A 350 11.01 3.90 21.82
C GLU A 350 11.60 2.70 22.56
N GLY A 351 11.94 2.84 23.84
CA GLY A 351 12.48 1.76 24.67
C GLY A 351 13.96 1.47 24.48
N GLN A 352 14.69 2.36 23.82
CA GLN A 352 16.15 2.24 23.65
C GLN A 352 16.90 2.90 24.81
N PRO A 353 18.15 2.47 25.11
CA PRO A 353 18.98 3.12 26.14
C PRO A 353 19.26 4.60 25.85
N GLY A 354 19.20 4.97 24.58
CA GLY A 354 19.48 6.29 24.04
C GLY A 354 20.00 6.20 22.61
N LEU A 355 20.27 7.36 22.03
CA LEU A 355 20.85 7.48 20.69
C LEU A 355 22.07 8.39 20.82
N GLY A 356 23.26 7.80 20.93
CA GLY A 356 24.53 8.52 21.02
C GLY A 356 24.76 9.35 19.78
N TYR A 357 25.40 10.51 19.91
CA TYR A 357 25.58 11.42 18.78
C TYR A 357 26.90 12.20 18.84
N ILE A 358 27.31 12.67 17.66
CA ILE A 358 28.34 13.67 17.43
C ILE A 358 27.75 14.71 16.49
N PHE A 359 28.08 15.98 16.68
CA PHE A 359 27.77 17.06 15.75
C PHE A 359 28.96 17.98 15.55
N TRP A 360 29.05 18.64 14.40
CA TRP A 360 30.14 19.54 14.06
C TRP A 360 29.63 20.97 13.94
N ARG A 361 30.34 21.89 14.60
CA ARG A 361 30.03 23.31 14.55
C ARG A 361 31.31 24.14 14.41
N GLU A 362 31.17 25.39 13.96
CA GLU A 362 32.28 26.30 13.84
C GLU A 362 33.00 26.49 15.20
N GLY A 363 34.35 26.53 15.15
CA GLY A 363 35.20 26.79 16.32
C GLY A 363 35.44 25.59 17.24
N GLU A 364 34.92 24.39 16.92
CA GLU A 364 35.26 23.14 17.63
C GLU A 364 36.03 22.18 16.71
N GLU A 365 37.33 21.98 16.99
CA GLU A 365 38.09 20.92 16.32
C GLU A 365 37.65 19.54 16.83
N GLY A 366 37.36 18.58 15.93
CA GLY A 366 37.09 17.20 16.27
C GLY A 366 35.66 16.89 16.70
N GLY A 367 34.70 17.80 16.47
CA GLY A 367 33.29 17.58 16.77
C GLY A 367 32.91 17.75 18.25
N ALA A 368 31.63 17.90 18.50
CA ALA A 368 31.02 18.10 19.80
C ALA A 368 30.04 16.97 20.15
N GLY A 369 29.63 16.89 21.41
CA GLY A 369 28.68 15.92 21.89
C GLY A 369 29.27 14.87 22.84
N PRO A 370 28.40 14.00 23.39
CA PRO A 370 28.80 13.06 24.44
C PRO A 370 29.88 12.06 24.01
N LEU A 371 29.82 11.61 22.73
CA LEU A 371 30.77 10.63 22.22
C LEU A 371 32.08 11.25 21.75
N ALA A 372 32.06 12.45 21.15
CA ALA A 372 33.23 13.10 20.57
C ALA A 372 34.36 13.23 21.56
N LYS A 373 34.07 13.67 22.79
CA LYS A 373 35.07 13.85 23.86
C LYS A 373 35.72 12.52 24.27
N ASN A 374 34.99 11.42 24.20
CA ASN A 374 35.46 10.11 24.65
C ASN A 374 36.26 9.37 23.59
N ILE A 375 35.96 9.55 22.31
CA ILE A 375 36.67 8.86 21.22
C ILE A 375 37.86 9.67 20.67
N GLY A 376 37.84 10.98 20.87
CA GLY A 376 38.90 11.90 20.48
C GLY A 376 38.77 12.42 19.04
N PRO A 377 39.50 13.52 18.70
CA PRO A 377 39.33 14.24 17.44
C PRO A 377 39.74 13.44 16.20
N GLU A 378 40.73 12.55 16.31
CA GLU A 378 41.17 11.72 15.20
C GLU A 378 40.09 10.75 14.73
N ARG A 379 39.41 10.06 15.66
CA ARG A 379 38.32 9.09 15.37
C ARG A 379 37.04 9.80 14.93
N THR A 380 36.73 10.97 15.51
CA THR A 380 35.61 11.80 15.03
C THR A 380 35.83 12.29 13.61
N LYS A 381 37.06 12.67 13.27
CA LYS A 381 37.42 13.04 11.88
C LYS A 381 37.31 11.84 10.93
N GLN A 382 37.78 10.67 11.33
CA GLN A 382 37.62 9.42 10.54
C GLN A 382 36.16 9.13 10.22
N ILE A 383 35.26 9.29 11.20
CA ILE A 383 33.80 9.10 10.98
C ILE A 383 33.27 10.17 10.03
N ALA A 384 33.64 11.44 10.22
CA ALA A 384 33.20 12.52 9.34
C ALA A 384 33.64 12.29 7.88
N ASP A 385 34.91 11.94 7.68
CA ASP A 385 35.48 11.67 6.36
C ASP A 385 34.78 10.47 5.68
N GLN A 386 34.53 9.39 6.43
CA GLN A 386 33.86 8.20 5.93
C GLN A 386 32.42 8.50 5.49
N LEU A 387 31.71 9.39 6.20
CA LEU A 387 30.29 9.70 5.97
C LEU A 387 30.08 10.96 5.12
N GLY A 388 31.15 11.69 4.78
CA GLY A 388 31.09 12.97 4.05
C GLY A 388 30.41 14.08 4.86
N LEU A 389 30.58 14.09 6.18
CA LEU A 389 29.97 15.05 7.10
C LEU A 389 30.96 16.15 7.46
N GLY A 390 30.45 17.33 7.82
CA GLY A 390 31.23 18.51 8.18
C GLY A 390 30.50 19.46 9.13
N VAL A 391 30.99 20.68 9.20
CA VAL A 391 30.38 21.74 10.01
C VAL A 391 28.92 21.94 9.61
N GLY A 392 28.02 21.92 10.58
CA GLY A 392 26.58 22.01 10.39
C GLY A 392 25.87 20.66 10.36
N ASP A 393 26.60 19.54 10.37
CA ASP A 393 26.06 18.20 10.34
C ASP A 393 26.10 17.48 11.70
N ALA A 394 25.36 16.39 11.82
CA ALA A 394 25.44 15.48 12.96
C ALA A 394 25.45 14.03 12.50
N VAL A 395 25.69 13.12 13.44
CA VAL A 395 25.59 11.68 13.24
C VAL A 395 25.11 11.02 14.53
N PHE A 396 24.23 10.04 14.38
CA PHE A 396 23.73 9.21 15.48
C PHE A 396 24.30 7.80 15.37
N PHE A 397 24.39 7.09 16.52
CA PHE A 397 24.98 5.76 16.59
C PHE A 397 24.06 4.78 17.30
N VAL A 398 24.00 3.58 16.75
CA VAL A 398 23.42 2.39 17.37
C VAL A 398 24.49 1.32 17.47
N ALA A 399 24.49 0.55 18.56
CA ALA A 399 25.48 -0.50 18.80
C ALA A 399 24.82 -1.75 19.36
N GLY A 400 25.32 -2.91 18.94
CA GLY A 400 24.81 -4.23 19.33
C GLY A 400 25.00 -5.25 18.23
N LYS A 401 24.25 -6.36 18.32
CA LYS A 401 24.15 -7.29 17.18
C LYS A 401 23.20 -6.69 16.13
N PRO A 402 23.58 -6.63 14.86
CA PRO A 402 22.73 -6.02 13.81
C PRO A 402 21.29 -6.53 13.80
N LYS A 403 21.08 -7.83 14.00
CA LYS A 403 19.73 -8.43 14.07
C LYS A 403 18.82 -7.80 15.14
N ASP A 404 19.39 -7.33 16.23
CA ASP A 404 18.64 -6.81 17.39
C ASP A 404 18.28 -5.32 17.21
N PHE A 405 19.12 -4.53 16.53
CA PHE A 405 18.93 -3.09 16.40
C PHE A 405 18.53 -2.60 14.99
N VAL A 406 18.65 -3.41 13.95
CA VAL A 406 18.48 -2.96 12.55
C VAL A 406 17.12 -2.28 12.31
N LYS A 407 16.04 -2.81 12.88
CA LYS A 407 14.70 -2.22 12.76
C LYS A 407 14.64 -0.83 13.40
N PHE A 408 15.21 -0.69 14.59
CA PHE A 408 15.29 0.61 15.27
C PHE A 408 16.18 1.60 14.48
N ALA A 409 17.31 1.15 13.94
CA ALA A 409 18.16 1.98 13.11
C ALA A 409 17.41 2.52 11.88
N GLY A 410 16.59 1.70 11.25
CA GLY A 410 15.70 2.11 10.14
C GLY A 410 14.66 3.14 10.56
N LEU A 411 14.03 2.97 11.72
CA LEU A 411 13.11 3.96 12.29
C LEU A 411 13.82 5.28 12.59
N ALA A 412 15.01 5.23 13.18
CA ALA A 412 15.81 6.41 13.47
C ALA A 412 16.25 7.14 12.19
N ARG A 413 16.65 6.40 11.14
CA ARG A 413 16.93 6.96 9.81
C ARG A 413 15.74 7.73 9.26
N THR A 414 14.55 7.13 9.32
CA THR A 414 13.31 7.76 8.85
C THR A 414 13.01 9.01 9.65
N ARG A 415 13.07 8.94 10.97
CA ARG A 415 12.81 10.06 11.88
C ARG A 415 13.78 11.23 11.64
N VAL A 416 15.06 10.96 11.44
CA VAL A 416 16.05 11.99 11.09
C VAL A 416 15.70 12.67 9.77
N GLY A 417 15.34 11.89 8.76
CA GLY A 417 14.94 12.41 7.45
C GLY A 417 13.71 13.32 7.52
N GLU A 418 12.71 12.95 8.32
CA GLU A 418 11.49 13.74 8.55
C GLU A 418 11.79 15.04 9.32
N GLU A 419 12.45 14.95 10.46
CA GLU A 419 12.77 16.11 11.31
C GLU A 419 13.63 17.17 10.58
N LEU A 420 14.55 16.71 9.75
CA LEU A 420 15.41 17.57 8.95
C LEU A 420 14.83 17.93 7.57
N LYS A 421 13.63 17.45 7.24
CA LYS A 421 12.93 17.68 5.96
C LYS A 421 13.78 17.29 4.74
N LEU A 422 14.48 16.17 4.84
CA LEU A 422 15.35 15.66 3.77
C LEU A 422 14.60 14.81 2.75
N ILE A 423 13.40 14.35 3.09
CA ILE A 423 12.59 13.48 2.23
C ILE A 423 11.94 14.33 1.13
N ASP A 424 12.28 14.04 -0.12
CA ASP A 424 11.65 14.68 -1.28
C ASP A 424 10.27 14.06 -1.53
N THR A 425 9.22 14.70 -1.00
CA THR A 425 7.83 14.22 -1.11
C THR A 425 7.21 14.41 -2.49
N ASP A 426 7.92 15.09 -3.41
CA ASP A 426 7.35 15.51 -4.71
C ASP A 426 7.74 14.57 -5.85
N ARG A 427 7.98 13.30 -5.54
CA ARG A 427 8.37 12.27 -6.50
C ARG A 427 8.00 10.86 -6.07
N PHE A 428 8.03 9.92 -7.01
CA PHE A 428 7.87 8.48 -6.78
C PHE A 428 9.20 7.77 -7.06
N GLU A 429 9.80 7.20 -6.00
CA GLU A 429 11.05 6.46 -6.07
C GLU A 429 10.81 4.97 -5.90
N PHE A 430 11.12 4.21 -6.95
CA PHE A 430 11.01 2.76 -6.99
C PHE A 430 12.34 2.08 -6.80
N CYS A 431 12.31 0.88 -6.23
CA CYS A 431 13.40 -0.09 -6.31
C CYS A 431 12.89 -1.52 -6.30
N TRP A 432 13.73 -2.43 -6.80
CA TRP A 432 13.63 -3.85 -6.56
C TRP A 432 14.49 -4.21 -5.35
N ILE A 433 13.93 -5.00 -4.43
CA ILE A 433 14.71 -5.70 -3.41
C ILE A 433 14.85 -7.14 -3.90
N VAL A 434 16.08 -7.61 -3.96
CA VAL A 434 16.43 -8.91 -4.54
C VAL A 434 17.31 -9.72 -3.58
N ASP A 435 17.60 -10.97 -3.93
CA ASP A 435 18.50 -11.83 -3.16
C ASP A 435 18.09 -12.02 -1.70
N PHE A 436 16.79 -12.27 -1.48
CA PHE A 436 16.29 -12.61 -0.16
C PHE A 436 16.92 -13.90 0.36
N PRO A 437 17.19 -14.03 1.67
CA PRO A 437 17.61 -15.30 2.26
C PRO A 437 16.49 -16.33 2.08
N MET A 438 16.85 -17.57 1.71
CA MET A 438 15.88 -18.64 1.59
C MET A 438 15.50 -19.21 2.97
N TYR A 439 16.47 -19.25 3.86
CA TYR A 439 16.34 -19.82 5.20
C TYR A 439 16.80 -18.84 6.26
N GLU A 440 16.24 -19.01 7.47
CA GLU A 440 16.67 -18.35 8.69
C GLU A 440 16.73 -19.33 9.86
N TRP A 441 17.41 -18.96 10.92
CA TRP A 441 17.42 -19.73 12.16
C TRP A 441 16.26 -19.30 13.04
N SER A 442 15.34 -20.23 13.31
CA SER A 442 14.26 -20.03 14.29
C SER A 442 14.81 -20.19 15.70
N GLU A 443 14.88 -19.09 16.46
CA GLU A 443 15.29 -19.12 17.87
C GLU A 443 14.25 -19.82 18.77
N GLU A 444 12.99 -19.79 18.37
CA GLU A 444 11.89 -20.43 19.09
C GLU A 444 11.92 -21.94 18.91
N GLU A 445 12.00 -22.42 17.66
CA GLU A 445 11.97 -23.85 17.34
C GLU A 445 13.36 -24.50 17.34
N LYS A 446 14.45 -23.72 17.49
CA LYS A 446 15.86 -24.19 17.46
C LYS A 446 16.20 -25.00 16.22
N LYS A 447 15.69 -24.57 15.07
CA LYS A 447 15.91 -25.21 13.77
C LYS A 447 16.04 -24.18 12.63
N ILE A 448 16.47 -24.65 11.48
CA ILE A 448 16.38 -23.90 10.23
C ILE A 448 14.91 -23.89 9.78
N ASP A 449 14.40 -22.74 9.37
CA ASP A 449 13.08 -22.60 8.76
C ASP A 449 13.15 -21.66 7.55
N PHE A 450 12.08 -21.59 6.76
CA PHE A 450 12.00 -20.67 5.64
C PHE A 450 11.93 -19.22 6.16
N SER A 451 12.74 -18.35 5.55
CA SER A 451 12.74 -16.93 5.91
C SER A 451 11.50 -16.19 5.40
N HIS A 452 11.06 -16.50 4.18
CA HIS A 452 9.95 -15.82 3.50
C HIS A 452 9.07 -16.83 2.75
N ASN A 453 9.14 -16.86 1.41
CA ASN A 453 8.29 -17.72 0.59
C ASN A 453 8.94 -19.09 0.33
N PRO A 454 8.38 -20.20 0.84
CA PRO A 454 8.95 -21.54 0.67
C PRO A 454 8.88 -22.08 -0.77
N PHE A 455 8.10 -21.45 -1.64
CA PHE A 455 7.91 -21.88 -3.02
C PHE A 455 8.88 -21.21 -4.00
N SER A 456 9.80 -20.40 -3.53
CA SER A 456 10.82 -19.75 -4.33
C SER A 456 11.91 -20.75 -4.74
N MET A 457 12.44 -20.60 -5.95
CA MET A 457 13.57 -21.39 -6.41
C MET A 457 14.86 -20.92 -5.73
N PRO A 458 15.70 -21.83 -5.19
CA PRO A 458 16.99 -21.44 -4.66
C PRO A 458 17.88 -20.83 -5.76
N ASN A 459 18.58 -19.74 -5.43
CA ASN A 459 19.52 -19.08 -6.34
C ASN A 459 20.90 -19.76 -6.28
N MET A 460 20.96 -21.02 -6.71
CA MET A 460 22.18 -21.82 -6.85
C MET A 460 21.96 -22.97 -7.82
N PRO A 461 23.02 -23.60 -8.35
CA PRO A 461 22.88 -24.79 -9.19
C PRO A 461 22.08 -25.90 -8.50
N VAL A 462 21.14 -26.49 -9.22
CA VAL A 462 20.20 -27.49 -8.67
C VAL A 462 20.94 -28.70 -8.11
N GLU A 463 21.97 -29.16 -8.82
CA GLU A 463 22.77 -30.32 -8.40
C GLU A 463 23.48 -30.07 -7.06
N GLU A 464 24.00 -28.84 -6.85
CA GLU A 464 24.61 -28.43 -5.59
C GLU A 464 23.59 -28.36 -4.46
N PHE A 465 22.40 -27.83 -4.76
CA PHE A 465 21.32 -27.75 -3.77
C PHE A 465 20.85 -29.13 -3.32
N LEU A 466 20.66 -30.05 -4.28
CA LEU A 466 20.24 -31.42 -3.97
C LEU A 466 21.30 -32.21 -3.18
N ALA A 467 22.59 -31.88 -3.39
CA ALA A 467 23.72 -32.53 -2.70
C ALA A 467 24.00 -31.96 -1.30
N LEU A 468 23.33 -30.89 -0.85
CA LEU A 468 23.56 -30.31 0.48
C LEU A 468 23.31 -31.30 1.61
N ASP A 469 24.25 -31.34 2.57
CA ASP A 469 24.03 -32.06 3.84
C ASP A 469 23.22 -31.16 4.79
N PRO A 470 22.12 -31.67 5.38
CA PRO A 470 21.34 -30.90 6.36
C PRO A 470 22.16 -30.40 7.57
N GLY A 471 23.31 -30.97 7.85
CA GLY A 471 24.23 -30.52 8.90
C GLY A 471 25.07 -29.29 8.54
N GLU A 472 25.10 -28.88 7.28
CA GLU A 472 25.87 -27.70 6.81
C GLU A 472 25.12 -26.39 7.11
N THR A 473 24.78 -26.14 8.38
CA THR A 473 23.92 -25.03 8.82
C THR A 473 24.32 -23.67 8.27
N GLU A 474 25.60 -23.31 8.36
CA GLU A 474 26.09 -22.00 7.87
C GLU A 474 25.92 -21.85 6.36
N LYS A 475 26.19 -22.90 5.59
CA LYS A 475 26.05 -22.92 4.16
C LYS A 475 24.58 -22.79 3.75
N ILE A 476 23.67 -23.49 4.46
CA ILE A 476 22.24 -23.44 4.24
C ILE A 476 21.69 -22.03 4.54
N LEU A 477 22.08 -21.42 5.66
CA LEU A 477 21.67 -20.07 6.02
C LEU A 477 22.22 -18.99 5.05
N GLY A 478 23.26 -19.32 4.29
CA GLY A 478 23.80 -18.47 3.21
C GLY A 478 23.06 -18.54 1.89
N ILE A 479 22.13 -19.50 1.72
CA ILE A 479 21.38 -19.69 0.47
C ILE A 479 20.40 -18.54 0.26
N LYS A 480 20.43 -17.97 -0.93
CA LYS A 480 19.48 -16.95 -1.39
C LYS A 480 18.41 -17.60 -2.25
N ALA A 481 17.23 -16.99 -2.30
CA ALA A 481 16.15 -17.38 -3.19
C ALA A 481 16.01 -16.38 -4.35
N PHE A 482 15.50 -16.84 -5.48
CA PHE A 482 14.98 -15.98 -6.54
C PHE A 482 13.64 -15.38 -6.12
N GLN A 483 13.70 -14.57 -5.09
CA GLN A 483 12.59 -13.79 -4.54
C GLN A 483 12.90 -12.31 -4.68
N TYR A 484 11.87 -11.53 -4.97
CA TYR A 484 12.02 -10.10 -5.23
C TYR A 484 10.76 -9.35 -4.83
N ASP A 485 10.97 -8.14 -4.30
CA ASP A 485 9.90 -7.20 -3.96
C ASP A 485 10.06 -5.90 -4.75
N ILE A 486 8.92 -5.25 -5.06
CA ILE A 486 8.89 -3.87 -5.54
C ILE A 486 8.52 -2.97 -4.39
N VAL A 487 9.33 -1.95 -4.17
CA VAL A 487 9.09 -0.91 -3.16
C VAL A 487 8.96 0.44 -3.86
N CYS A 488 7.97 1.22 -3.45
CA CYS A 488 7.81 2.62 -3.86
C CYS A 488 7.60 3.49 -2.62
N ASN A 489 8.44 4.51 -2.46
CA ASN A 489 8.33 5.47 -1.37
C ASN A 489 8.22 4.83 0.03
N GLY A 490 8.95 3.76 0.28
CA GLY A 490 8.92 3.04 1.55
C GLY A 490 7.74 2.07 1.71
N VAL A 491 6.90 1.93 0.70
CA VAL A 491 5.77 0.99 0.68
C VAL A 491 6.09 -0.20 -0.21
N GLU A 492 5.99 -1.41 0.34
CA GLU A 492 6.03 -2.63 -0.47
C GLU A 492 4.78 -2.71 -1.32
N LEU A 493 4.94 -2.54 -2.62
CA LEU A 493 3.84 -2.69 -3.57
C LEU A 493 3.57 -4.14 -3.94
N SER A 494 4.62 -4.96 -3.98
CA SER A 494 4.52 -6.31 -4.48
C SER A 494 5.64 -7.19 -3.99
N SER A 495 5.34 -8.48 -3.86
CA SER A 495 6.29 -9.57 -3.67
C SER A 495 6.12 -10.60 -4.78
N GLY A 496 7.21 -11.20 -5.22
CA GLY A 496 7.23 -12.20 -6.27
C GLY A 496 8.41 -13.16 -6.16
N ALA A 497 8.41 -14.17 -7.01
CA ALA A 497 9.50 -15.14 -7.08
C ALA A 497 9.52 -15.86 -8.43
N ILE A 498 10.69 -16.40 -8.79
CA ILE A 498 10.78 -17.54 -9.68
C ILE A 498 10.41 -18.77 -8.85
N ARG A 499 9.44 -19.53 -9.32
CA ARG A 499 8.85 -20.63 -8.54
C ARG A 499 9.74 -21.86 -8.60
N ASN A 500 9.72 -22.59 -7.50
CA ASN A 500 10.30 -23.92 -7.47
C ASN A 500 9.34 -24.88 -8.21
N HIS A 501 9.63 -25.13 -9.47
CA HIS A 501 8.80 -25.97 -10.35
C HIS A 501 9.23 -27.44 -10.37
N ARG A 502 10.27 -27.79 -9.60
CA ARG A 502 10.84 -29.15 -9.54
C ARG A 502 10.45 -29.86 -8.26
N PRO A 503 9.73 -31.01 -8.33
CA PRO A 503 9.32 -31.76 -7.15
C PRO A 503 10.48 -32.22 -6.25
N ASP A 504 11.61 -32.62 -6.84
CA ASP A 504 12.81 -33.07 -6.11
C ASP A 504 13.44 -31.92 -5.30
N VAL A 505 13.58 -30.74 -5.92
CA VAL A 505 14.07 -29.54 -5.24
C VAL A 505 13.11 -29.08 -4.13
N MET A 506 11.80 -29.16 -4.37
CA MET A 506 10.79 -28.79 -3.35
C MET A 506 10.87 -29.73 -2.14
N LYS A 507 10.93 -31.04 -2.36
CA LYS A 507 11.09 -32.03 -1.27
C LYS A 507 12.36 -31.78 -0.46
N LYS A 508 13.47 -31.50 -1.16
CA LYS A 508 14.76 -31.17 -0.51
C LYS A 508 14.65 -29.89 0.31
N ALA A 509 14.04 -28.84 -0.24
CA ALA A 509 13.89 -27.54 0.44
C ALA A 509 13.10 -27.68 1.75
N PHE A 510 11.99 -28.41 1.72
CA PHE A 510 11.17 -28.65 2.90
C PHE A 510 11.84 -29.60 3.90
N ALA A 511 12.58 -30.60 3.44
CA ALA A 511 13.35 -31.50 4.32
C ALA A 511 14.43 -30.75 5.10
N ILE A 512 15.11 -29.76 4.49
CA ILE A 512 16.07 -28.87 5.16
C ILE A 512 15.40 -28.10 6.30
N ALA A 513 14.17 -27.63 6.11
CA ALA A 513 13.38 -26.92 7.14
C ALA A 513 12.70 -27.88 8.14
N GLY A 514 12.98 -29.19 8.06
CA GLY A 514 12.49 -30.19 9.02
C GLY A 514 11.07 -30.70 8.74
N TYR A 515 10.52 -30.45 7.56
CA TYR A 515 9.19 -30.95 7.16
C TYR A 515 9.32 -32.29 6.43
N GLY A 516 8.58 -33.30 6.88
CA GLY A 516 8.54 -34.62 6.24
C GLY A 516 7.72 -34.63 4.95
N GLU A 517 7.92 -35.68 4.13
CA GLU A 517 7.18 -35.86 2.88
C GLU A 517 5.67 -36.04 3.10
N ASP A 518 5.25 -36.62 4.21
CA ASP A 518 3.84 -36.76 4.61
C ASP A 518 3.16 -35.43 4.84
N VAL A 519 3.84 -34.49 5.50
CA VAL A 519 3.35 -33.10 5.68
C VAL A 519 3.25 -32.39 4.36
N LEU A 520 4.25 -32.55 3.50
CA LEU A 520 4.29 -31.93 2.18
C LEU A 520 3.16 -32.45 1.29
N GLU A 521 2.92 -33.76 1.26
CA GLU A 521 1.83 -34.38 0.48
C GLU A 521 0.46 -33.97 1.04
N ALA A 522 0.29 -33.90 2.35
CA ALA A 522 -0.96 -33.49 2.98
C ALA A 522 -1.34 -32.04 2.64
N LYS A 523 -0.36 -31.13 2.61
CA LYS A 523 -0.58 -29.69 2.37
C LYS A 523 -0.56 -29.32 0.89
N PHE A 524 0.32 -29.94 0.10
CA PHE A 524 0.65 -29.53 -1.27
C PHE A 524 0.57 -30.67 -2.31
N GLY A 525 0.00 -31.80 -1.96
CA GLY A 525 -0.04 -32.98 -2.83
C GLY A 525 -0.65 -32.70 -4.22
N GLY A 526 -1.67 -31.85 -4.29
CA GLY A 526 -2.24 -31.45 -5.58
C GLY A 526 -1.26 -30.69 -6.46
N MET A 527 -0.49 -29.76 -5.87
CA MET A 527 0.53 -29.01 -6.59
C MET A 527 1.72 -29.91 -6.98
N LEU A 528 2.20 -30.75 -6.06
CA LEU A 528 3.31 -31.69 -6.35
C LEU A 528 2.95 -32.63 -7.49
N ARG A 529 1.72 -33.16 -7.55
CA ARG A 529 1.25 -33.95 -8.69
C ARG A 529 1.26 -33.17 -10.00
N ALA A 530 0.79 -31.92 -9.98
CA ALA A 530 0.82 -31.08 -11.16
C ALA A 530 2.25 -30.81 -11.64
N LEU A 531 3.16 -30.46 -10.72
CA LEU A 531 4.57 -30.23 -11.05
C LEU A 531 5.26 -31.49 -11.60
N SER A 532 4.88 -32.69 -11.12
CA SER A 532 5.44 -33.97 -11.60
C SER A 532 4.96 -34.39 -12.99
N LEU A 533 3.94 -33.72 -13.54
CA LEU A 533 3.37 -34.02 -14.84
C LEU A 533 3.80 -33.03 -15.95
N GLY A 534 4.87 -32.29 -15.72
CA GLY A 534 5.49 -31.42 -16.73
C GLY A 534 5.20 -29.94 -16.50
N ALA A 535 5.76 -29.38 -15.45
CA ALA A 535 5.69 -27.95 -15.17
C ALA A 535 6.84 -27.20 -15.88
N PRO A 536 6.55 -26.08 -16.57
CA PRO A 536 7.60 -25.21 -17.10
C PRO A 536 8.30 -24.44 -15.97
N PRO A 537 9.53 -23.96 -16.17
CA PRO A 537 10.05 -22.87 -15.35
C PRO A 537 9.09 -21.69 -15.43
N HIS A 538 8.70 -21.11 -14.29
CA HIS A 538 7.74 -20.01 -14.26
C HIS A 538 8.00 -19.09 -13.07
N GLY A 539 7.50 -17.88 -13.17
CA GLY A 539 7.63 -16.87 -12.15
C GLY A 539 6.59 -15.78 -12.28
N GLY A 540 6.40 -15.04 -11.23
CA GLY A 540 5.41 -13.98 -11.22
C GLY A 540 5.51 -13.09 -10.00
N ILE A 541 4.53 -12.20 -9.89
CA ILE A 541 4.48 -11.16 -8.87
C ILE A 541 3.03 -10.72 -8.68
N ALA A 542 2.72 -10.06 -7.58
CA ALA A 542 1.35 -9.65 -7.27
C ALA A 542 1.28 -8.24 -6.66
N PRO A 543 1.45 -7.16 -7.47
CA PRO A 543 1.30 -5.79 -7.00
C PRO A 543 -0.07 -5.51 -6.38
N GLY A 544 -0.09 -4.91 -5.19
CA GLY A 544 -1.32 -4.49 -4.51
C GLY A 544 -1.97 -3.30 -5.18
N VAL A 545 -3.14 -3.49 -5.81
CA VAL A 545 -3.87 -2.42 -6.50
C VAL A 545 -4.25 -1.30 -5.53
N ASP A 546 -4.71 -1.66 -4.33
CA ASP A 546 -5.11 -0.68 -3.32
C ASP A 546 -3.95 0.22 -2.89
N ARG A 547 -2.75 -0.34 -2.72
CA ARG A 547 -1.53 0.43 -2.38
C ARG A 547 -1.08 1.33 -3.52
N ILE A 548 -1.15 0.86 -4.77
CA ILE A 548 -0.87 1.69 -5.96
C ILE A 548 -1.80 2.90 -5.99
N VAL A 549 -3.10 2.67 -5.82
CA VAL A 549 -4.10 3.74 -5.83
C VAL A 549 -3.89 4.70 -4.66
N MET A 550 -3.62 4.17 -3.46
CA MET A 550 -3.34 4.97 -2.27
C MET A 550 -2.17 5.94 -2.49
N LEU A 551 -1.05 5.45 -3.03
CA LEU A 551 0.10 6.29 -3.34
C LEU A 551 -0.22 7.35 -4.39
N LEU A 552 -0.91 6.99 -5.46
CA LEU A 552 -1.26 7.91 -6.54
C LEU A 552 -2.36 8.92 -6.16
N CYS A 553 -3.20 8.60 -5.19
CA CYS A 553 -4.15 9.54 -4.58
C CYS A 553 -3.53 10.36 -3.45
N GLU A 554 -2.27 10.08 -3.07
CA GLU A 554 -1.56 10.74 -1.96
C GLU A 554 -2.33 10.61 -0.63
N GLU A 555 -2.96 9.45 -0.41
CA GLU A 555 -3.70 9.13 0.79
C GLU A 555 -2.84 8.31 1.76
N GLU A 556 -3.02 8.54 3.06
CA GLU A 556 -2.30 7.81 4.11
C GLU A 556 -3.02 6.52 4.54
N ASN A 557 -4.28 6.36 4.11
CA ASN A 557 -5.14 5.26 4.54
C ASN A 557 -5.84 4.61 3.34
N LEU A 558 -5.71 3.29 3.20
CA LEU A 558 -6.35 2.51 2.14
C LEU A 558 -7.87 2.68 2.08
N ARG A 559 -8.54 2.91 3.20
CA ARG A 559 -9.99 3.11 3.25
C ARG A 559 -10.47 4.35 2.49
N GLU A 560 -9.56 5.30 2.22
CA GLU A 560 -9.88 6.49 1.39
C GLU A 560 -9.95 6.19 -0.12
N VAL A 561 -9.46 5.03 -0.54
CA VAL A 561 -9.41 4.61 -1.96
C VAL A 561 -10.21 3.35 -2.26
N VAL A 562 -10.95 2.85 -1.28
CA VAL A 562 -11.87 1.70 -1.41
C VAL A 562 -13.32 2.19 -1.31
N LEU A 563 -14.20 1.68 -2.18
CA LEU A 563 -15.58 2.16 -2.29
C LEU A 563 -16.35 1.98 -0.98
N PHE A 564 -16.42 0.76 -0.48
CA PHE A 564 -17.13 0.37 0.75
C PHE A 564 -16.21 -0.47 1.65
N PRO A 565 -15.26 0.15 2.37
CA PRO A 565 -14.32 -0.56 3.22
C PRO A 565 -14.96 -0.95 4.55
N MET A 566 -14.42 -1.99 5.17
CA MET A 566 -14.63 -2.26 6.59
C MET A 566 -13.85 -1.27 7.46
N ASN A 567 -14.27 -1.13 8.73
CA ASN A 567 -13.51 -0.39 9.73
C ASN A 567 -12.30 -1.20 10.24
N GLN A 568 -11.53 -0.65 11.18
CA GLN A 568 -10.35 -1.32 11.76
C GLN A 568 -10.67 -2.60 12.55
N ARG A 569 -11.93 -2.82 12.92
CA ARG A 569 -12.40 -4.02 13.62
C ARG A 569 -13.00 -5.06 12.68
N ALA A 570 -12.77 -4.93 11.37
CA ALA A 570 -13.34 -5.77 10.33
C ALA A 570 -14.90 -5.79 10.35
N GLU A 571 -15.50 -4.62 10.59
CA GLU A 571 -16.95 -4.43 10.57
C GLU A 571 -17.35 -3.57 9.36
N ASP A 572 -18.32 -4.01 8.59
CA ASP A 572 -19.03 -3.18 7.61
C ASP A 572 -20.18 -2.46 8.32
N LEU A 573 -19.97 -1.20 8.63
CA LEU A 573 -20.94 -0.39 9.37
C LEU A 573 -22.14 0.03 8.53
N LEU A 574 -22.04 -0.04 7.19
CA LEU A 574 -23.14 0.29 6.28
C LEU A 574 -24.10 -0.88 6.12
N MET A 575 -23.57 -2.08 5.83
CA MET A 575 -24.38 -3.27 5.58
C MET A 575 -24.61 -4.13 6.83
N GLY A 576 -23.90 -3.82 7.94
CA GLY A 576 -24.03 -4.54 9.20
C GLY A 576 -23.38 -5.94 9.19
N ALA A 577 -22.21 -6.06 8.56
CA ALA A 577 -21.43 -7.31 8.58
C ALA A 577 -20.25 -7.19 9.57
N PRO A 578 -19.87 -8.27 10.27
CA PRO A 578 -20.52 -9.58 10.31
C PRO A 578 -21.85 -9.53 11.07
N SER A 579 -22.79 -10.40 10.71
CA SER A 579 -24.11 -10.47 11.34
C SER A 579 -24.42 -11.88 11.88
N GLU A 580 -25.36 -11.96 12.80
CA GLU A 580 -25.85 -13.22 13.31
C GLU A 580 -26.55 -14.04 12.22
N VAL A 581 -26.43 -15.35 12.31
CA VAL A 581 -27.14 -16.31 11.45
C VAL A 581 -28.32 -16.93 12.18
N THR A 582 -29.35 -17.31 11.44
CA THR A 582 -30.55 -17.90 12.04
C THR A 582 -30.32 -19.35 12.48
N PRO A 583 -31.05 -19.85 13.50
CA PRO A 583 -30.99 -21.25 13.91
C PRO A 583 -31.26 -22.24 12.77
N LYS A 584 -32.09 -21.85 11.80
CA LYS A 584 -32.38 -22.64 10.61
C LYS A 584 -31.13 -22.78 9.74
N GLN A 585 -30.44 -21.70 9.48
CA GLN A 585 -29.16 -21.72 8.70
C GLN A 585 -28.12 -22.60 9.39
N LEU A 586 -27.93 -22.45 10.71
CA LEU A 586 -26.98 -23.30 11.47
C LEU A 586 -27.35 -24.78 11.35
N LYS A 587 -28.65 -25.13 11.47
CA LYS A 587 -29.12 -26.50 11.32
C LYS A 587 -28.87 -27.04 9.90
N GLU A 588 -29.12 -26.26 8.87
CA GLU A 588 -28.87 -26.63 7.46
C GLU A 588 -27.38 -26.83 7.17
N LEU A 589 -26.50 -26.10 7.89
CA LEU A 589 -25.04 -26.21 7.78
C LEU A 589 -24.45 -27.26 8.73
N HIS A 590 -25.24 -27.90 9.59
CA HIS A 590 -24.80 -28.84 10.62
C HIS A 590 -23.78 -28.25 11.60
N ILE A 591 -23.91 -26.94 11.97
CA ILE A 591 -23.00 -26.20 12.85
C ILE A 591 -23.67 -25.90 14.18
N ARG A 592 -22.90 -25.96 15.26
CA ARG A 592 -23.25 -25.42 16.59
C ARG A 592 -22.24 -24.33 16.97
N LEU A 593 -22.75 -23.22 17.51
CA LEU A 593 -21.91 -22.14 18.02
C LEU A 593 -21.31 -22.52 19.38
N ASN A 594 -20.00 -22.34 19.52
CA ASN A 594 -19.29 -22.41 20.79
C ASN A 594 -18.82 -20.99 21.13
N LEU A 595 -19.70 -20.20 21.71
CA LEU A 595 -19.41 -18.81 22.04
C LEU A 595 -18.51 -18.73 23.28
N PRO A 596 -17.60 -17.73 23.36
CA PRO A 596 -16.83 -17.45 24.55
C PRO A 596 -17.78 -17.19 25.72
N GLN A 597 -17.48 -17.73 26.90
CA GLN A 597 -18.21 -17.36 28.11
C GLN A 597 -17.93 -15.87 28.41
N LYS A 598 -18.99 -15.09 28.57
CA LYS A 598 -18.92 -13.67 28.94
C LYS A 598 -18.38 -13.51 30.35
#